data_f422d141c2a25959b601455c3881d72f
#
_entry.id   f422d141c2a25959b601455c3881d72f
#
_cell.length_a   1.000
_cell.length_b   1.000
_cell.length_c   1.000
_cell.angle_alpha   90.00
_cell.angle_beta   90.00
_cell.angle_gamma   90.00
#
_symmetry.space_group_name_H-M   'P 1'
#
loop_
_entity.id
_entity.type
_entity.pdbx_description
1 polymer ?
#
loop_
_entity_poly.entity_id
_entity_poly.type
_entity_poly.pdbx_seq_one_letter_code
_entity_poly.pdbx_strand_id
1 'polypeptide(L)'
;MSTSPTQRTLAHCARLGWPAQVVERWIAPARRRVDLWGFGDVIAMDGLPGSCLIQCTTTGNAPSRVTKIKTECKALAVTWLEAGNRIQVWGWAKRGKAGARKLWTLKVWDVYYGVDGDIHAEVLP
;
A
#
# COMPACT_ATOMS: atom_id res chain seq x y z
N MET A 1 -21.68 -6.83 5.48
CA MET A 1 -20.85 -6.10 4.50
C MET A 1 -19.42 -6.63 4.50
N SER A 2 -18.84 -6.79 3.34
CA SER A 2 -17.42 -7.18 3.28
C SER A 2 -16.53 -5.99 3.55
N THR A 3 -15.43 -6.22 4.25
CA THR A 3 -14.44 -5.20 4.56
C THR A 3 -13.43 -5.12 3.42
N SER A 4 -13.18 -3.94 2.90
CA SER A 4 -12.24 -3.72 1.80
C SER A 4 -10.77 -3.80 2.30
N PRO A 5 -9.79 -4.02 1.39
CA PRO A 5 -8.38 -3.92 1.76
C PRO A 5 -8.01 -2.59 2.40
N THR A 6 -8.56 -1.48 1.91
CA THR A 6 -8.33 -0.14 2.49
C THR A 6 -8.82 -0.07 3.93
N GLN A 7 -10.03 -0.57 4.21
CA GLN A 7 -10.57 -0.58 5.56
C GLN A 7 -9.76 -1.48 6.50
N ARG A 8 -9.29 -2.64 6.01
CA ARG A 8 -8.43 -3.52 6.79
C ARG A 8 -7.10 -2.87 7.12
N THR A 9 -6.53 -2.14 6.17
CA THR A 9 -5.28 -1.38 6.36
C THR A 9 -5.47 -0.31 7.44
N LEU A 10 -6.55 0.47 7.36
CA LEU A 10 -6.83 1.49 8.38
C LEU A 10 -6.99 0.88 9.77
N ALA A 11 -7.71 -0.23 9.87
CA ALA A 11 -7.91 -0.92 11.15
C ALA A 11 -6.58 -1.44 11.71
N HIS A 12 -5.71 -1.97 10.85
CA HIS A 12 -4.40 -2.47 11.27
C HIS A 12 -3.50 -1.32 11.75
N CYS A 13 -3.47 -0.20 11.03
CA CYS A 13 -2.73 0.99 11.45
C CYS A 13 -3.22 1.47 12.82
N ALA A 14 -4.55 1.48 13.05
CA ALA A 14 -5.11 1.87 14.33
C ALA A 14 -4.63 0.96 15.47
N ARG A 15 -4.57 -0.35 15.23
CA ARG A 15 -4.05 -1.31 16.23
C ARG A 15 -2.58 -1.07 16.54
N LEU A 16 -1.80 -0.61 15.55
CA LEU A 16 -0.38 -0.27 15.75
C LEU A 16 -0.17 1.10 16.37
N GLY A 17 -1.23 1.88 16.52
CA GLY A 17 -1.14 3.25 17.02
C GLY A 17 -0.65 4.25 15.99
N TRP A 18 -0.76 3.93 14.70
CA TRP A 18 -0.33 4.81 13.62
C TRP A 18 -1.49 5.69 13.14
N PRO A 19 -1.35 7.01 13.18
CA PRO A 19 -2.29 7.88 12.46
C PRO A 19 -2.28 7.54 10.98
N ALA A 20 -3.46 7.33 10.42
CA ALA A 20 -3.60 6.95 9.01
C ALA A 20 -4.87 7.56 8.43
N GLN A 21 -4.82 7.91 7.16
CA GLN A 21 -5.92 8.57 6.46
C GLN A 21 -6.00 8.10 5.02
N VAL A 22 -7.23 7.92 4.54
CA VAL A 22 -7.47 7.63 3.11
C VAL A 22 -7.15 8.88 2.31
N VAL A 23 -6.38 8.70 1.23
CA VAL A 23 -6.00 9.79 0.33
C VAL A 23 -6.44 9.55 -1.11
N GLU A 24 -7.07 8.40 -1.40
CA GLU A 24 -7.71 8.22 -2.70
C GLU A 24 -8.92 9.16 -2.79
N ARG A 25 -9.17 9.67 -4.00
CA ARG A 25 -10.20 10.68 -4.23
C ARG A 25 -11.27 10.15 -5.16
N TRP A 26 -12.54 10.38 -4.80
CA TRP A 26 -13.67 10.08 -5.68
C TRP A 26 -13.86 11.22 -6.68
N ILE A 27 -13.92 10.87 -7.96
CA ILE A 27 -14.18 11.85 -9.04
C ILE A 27 -15.58 11.60 -9.58
N ALA A 28 -16.51 12.46 -9.17
CA ALA A 28 -17.94 12.29 -9.47
C ALA A 28 -18.26 12.20 -10.97
N PRO A 29 -17.73 13.09 -11.83
CA PRO A 29 -18.04 12.99 -13.27
C PRO A 29 -17.57 11.68 -13.91
N ALA A 30 -16.42 11.15 -13.47
CA ALA A 30 -15.86 9.91 -13.99
C ALA A 30 -16.38 8.67 -13.24
N ARG A 31 -17.09 8.85 -12.13
CA ARG A 31 -17.61 7.78 -11.27
C ARG A 31 -16.55 6.76 -10.88
N ARG A 32 -15.36 7.25 -10.49
CA ARG A 32 -14.26 6.37 -10.09
C ARG A 32 -13.43 7.02 -8.98
N ARG A 33 -12.67 6.19 -8.28
CA ARG A 33 -11.67 6.63 -7.31
C ARG A 33 -10.33 6.80 -8.04
N VAL A 34 -9.57 7.79 -7.59
CA VAL A 34 -8.22 8.05 -8.10
C VAL A 34 -7.25 8.02 -6.94
N ASP A 35 -6.25 7.17 -7.04
CA ASP A 35 -5.20 7.03 -6.05
C ASP A 35 -4.29 8.26 -6.05
N LEU A 36 -3.73 8.60 -4.87
CA LEU A 36 -2.75 9.68 -4.79
C LEU A 36 -1.51 9.29 -5.60
N TRP A 37 -1.11 10.14 -6.52
CA TRP A 37 0.04 9.92 -7.42
C TRP A 37 -0.10 8.66 -8.30
N GLY A 38 -1.28 8.11 -8.41
CA GLY A 38 -1.56 6.89 -9.16
C GLY A 38 -1.34 5.59 -8.38
N PHE A 39 -0.87 5.66 -7.13
CA PHE A 39 -0.58 4.44 -6.37
C PHE A 39 -0.89 4.49 -4.88
N GLY A 40 -1.34 5.60 -4.32
CA GLY A 40 -1.56 5.72 -2.89
C GLY A 40 -3.02 5.72 -2.49
N ASP A 41 -3.41 4.80 -1.60
CA ASP A 41 -4.76 4.73 -1.03
C ASP A 41 -4.82 5.31 0.38
N VAL A 42 -3.78 5.08 1.17
CA VAL A 42 -3.70 5.48 2.59
C VAL A 42 -2.34 6.08 2.86
N ILE A 43 -2.31 7.20 3.57
CA ILE A 43 -1.08 7.76 4.13
C ILE A 43 -1.04 7.48 5.63
N ALA A 44 0.11 7.06 6.14
CA ALA A 44 0.28 6.71 7.55
C ALA A 44 1.56 7.31 8.13
N MET A 45 1.48 7.65 9.43
CA MET A 45 2.65 8.07 10.21
C MET A 45 2.99 6.96 11.20
N ASP A 46 4.13 6.31 11.00
CA ASP A 46 4.55 5.15 11.80
C ASP A 46 5.65 5.49 12.81
N GLY A 47 5.90 6.77 13.05
CA GLY A 47 6.93 7.21 13.98
C GLY A 47 8.32 7.33 13.38
N LEU A 48 8.51 6.91 12.14
CA LEU A 48 9.76 7.07 11.40
C LEU A 48 9.76 8.37 10.59
N PRO A 49 10.94 8.88 10.19
CA PRO A 49 11.00 10.07 9.35
C PRO A 49 10.21 9.90 8.04
N GLY A 50 9.57 10.98 7.60
CA GLY A 50 8.73 10.97 6.42
C GLY A 50 7.39 10.30 6.68
N SER A 51 6.62 10.14 5.61
CA SER A 51 5.30 9.51 5.65
C SER A 51 5.30 8.25 4.80
N CYS A 52 4.49 7.27 5.19
CA CYS A 52 4.34 6.03 4.42
C CYS A 52 3.07 6.11 3.58
N LEU A 53 3.21 6.02 2.27
CA LEU A 53 2.08 5.94 1.35
C LEU A 53 1.83 4.47 1.02
N ILE A 54 0.62 4.00 1.30
CA ILE A 54 0.27 2.58 1.23
C ILE A 54 -0.72 2.34 0.09
N GLN A 55 -0.36 1.43 -0.81
CA GLN A 55 -1.29 0.87 -1.78
C GLN A 55 -1.97 -0.33 -1.15
N CYS A 56 -3.28 -0.30 -1.02
CA CYS A 56 -4.06 -1.36 -0.37
C CYS A 56 -4.68 -2.27 -1.43
N THR A 57 -4.46 -3.57 -1.31
CA THR A 57 -4.96 -4.53 -2.30
C THR A 57 -5.06 -5.93 -1.69
N THR A 58 -5.38 -6.91 -2.52
CA THR A 58 -5.29 -8.32 -2.16
C THR A 58 -3.86 -8.81 -2.40
N THR A 59 -3.46 -9.87 -1.68
CA THR A 59 -2.13 -10.47 -1.88
C THR A 59 -1.93 -10.92 -3.34
N GLY A 60 -2.98 -11.43 -3.98
CA GLY A 60 -2.89 -11.86 -5.38
C GLY A 60 -2.64 -10.72 -6.37
N ASN A 61 -3.13 -9.51 -6.07
CA ASN A 61 -2.96 -8.35 -6.93
C ASN A 61 -1.73 -7.51 -6.58
N ALA A 62 -1.08 -7.77 -5.45
CA ALA A 62 0.04 -6.96 -4.99
C ALA A 62 1.21 -6.92 -5.99
N PRO A 63 1.63 -8.03 -6.63
CA PRO A 63 2.72 -7.97 -7.60
C PRO A 63 2.43 -7.02 -8.78
N SER A 64 1.20 -6.98 -9.28
CA SER A 64 0.85 -6.07 -10.38
C SER A 64 0.85 -4.61 -9.92
N ARG A 65 0.50 -4.34 -8.67
CA ARG A 65 0.58 -2.99 -8.09
C ARG A 65 2.02 -2.54 -7.95
N VAL A 66 2.91 -3.43 -7.50
CA VAL A 66 4.35 -3.16 -7.45
C VAL A 66 4.87 -2.82 -8.85
N THR A 67 4.53 -3.62 -9.86
CA THR A 67 4.95 -3.37 -11.24
C THR A 67 4.48 -1.99 -11.74
N LYS A 68 3.23 -1.61 -11.44
CA LYS A 68 2.70 -0.30 -11.80
C LYS A 68 3.52 0.84 -11.18
N ILE A 69 3.88 0.72 -9.91
CA ILE A 69 4.71 1.71 -9.22
C ILE A 69 6.08 1.83 -9.88
N LYS A 70 6.67 0.69 -10.27
CA LYS A 70 8.00 0.64 -10.89
C LYS A 70 8.00 1.17 -12.33
N THR A 71 6.86 1.22 -13.00
CA THR A 71 6.76 1.57 -14.42
C THR A 71 5.95 2.84 -14.63
N GLU A 72 4.64 2.76 -14.63
CA GLU A 72 3.75 3.91 -14.95
C GLU A 72 3.90 5.05 -13.95
N CYS A 73 4.13 4.74 -12.68
CA CYS A 73 4.21 5.74 -11.61
C CYS A 73 5.65 6.03 -11.20
N LYS A 74 6.65 5.56 -11.94
CA LYS A 74 8.06 5.63 -11.53
C LYS A 74 8.50 7.05 -11.18
N ALA A 75 8.21 8.03 -12.01
CA ALA A 75 8.68 9.41 -11.80
C ALA A 75 8.16 9.99 -10.47
N LEU A 76 6.85 9.82 -10.19
CA LEU A 76 6.26 10.31 -8.96
C LEU A 76 6.71 9.50 -7.75
N ALA A 77 6.89 8.18 -7.90
CA ALA A 77 7.40 7.32 -6.83
C ALA A 77 8.83 7.72 -6.44
N VAL A 78 9.71 7.96 -7.42
CA VAL A 78 11.08 8.40 -7.15
C VAL A 78 11.07 9.74 -6.42
N THR A 79 10.27 10.71 -6.88
CA THR A 79 10.15 12.00 -6.22
C THR A 79 9.72 11.87 -4.76
N TRP A 80 8.73 11.01 -4.50
CA TRP A 80 8.23 10.74 -3.16
C TRP A 80 9.29 10.11 -2.26
N LEU A 81 10.00 9.12 -2.78
CA LEU A 81 11.05 8.40 -2.04
C LEU A 81 12.27 9.29 -1.79
N GLU A 82 12.69 10.08 -2.77
CA GLU A 82 13.84 10.98 -2.62
C GLU A 82 13.57 12.10 -1.62
N ALA A 83 12.32 12.44 -1.41
CA ALA A 83 11.93 13.44 -0.40
C ALA A 83 11.97 12.88 1.03
N GLY A 84 12.39 11.62 1.22
CA GLY A 84 12.48 10.99 2.53
C GLY A 84 11.21 10.28 2.96
N ASN A 85 10.26 10.10 2.05
CA ASN A 85 9.02 9.39 2.32
C ASN A 85 9.16 7.91 1.94
N ARG A 86 8.16 7.12 2.29
CA ARG A 86 8.18 5.67 2.05
C ARG A 86 6.95 5.22 1.29
N ILE A 87 7.07 4.08 0.63
CA ILE A 87 5.99 3.47 -0.14
C ILE A 87 5.91 2.00 0.24
N GLN A 88 4.71 1.52 0.52
CA GLN A 88 4.47 0.10 0.77
C GLN A 88 3.22 -0.35 0.02
N VAL A 89 3.20 -1.61 -0.37
CA VAL A 89 2.01 -2.28 -0.89
C VAL A 89 1.57 -3.29 0.16
N TRP A 90 0.33 -3.17 0.62
CA TRP A 90 -0.25 -4.03 1.65
C TRP A 90 -1.27 -4.95 1.00
N GLY A 91 -0.94 -6.24 0.94
CA GLY A 91 -1.78 -7.26 0.35
C GLY A 91 -2.46 -8.10 1.42
N TRP A 92 -3.79 -8.21 1.33
CA TRP A 92 -4.61 -8.96 2.26
C TRP A 92 -5.14 -10.24 1.64
N ALA A 93 -5.10 -11.34 2.38
CA ALA A 93 -5.67 -12.62 1.96
C ALA A 93 -6.16 -13.39 3.16
N LYS A 94 -7.22 -14.18 2.96
CA LYS A 94 -7.63 -15.16 3.95
C LYS A 94 -6.73 -16.37 3.85
N ARG A 95 -6.15 -16.78 4.96
CA ARG A 95 -5.27 -17.95 5.03
C ARG A 95 -5.58 -18.78 6.27
N GLY A 96 -5.41 -20.10 6.14
CA GLY A 96 -5.61 -21.05 7.22
C GLY A 96 -5.51 -22.46 6.68
N LYS A 97 -5.32 -23.43 7.59
CA LYS A 97 -5.29 -24.84 7.22
C LYS A 97 -6.67 -25.30 6.77
N ALA A 98 -6.70 -26.31 5.90
CA ALA A 98 -7.96 -26.94 5.49
C ALA A 98 -8.75 -27.41 6.73
N GLY A 99 -10.05 -27.07 6.77
CA GLY A 99 -10.92 -27.41 7.89
C GLY A 99 -10.80 -26.50 9.10
N ALA A 100 -9.84 -25.56 9.11
CA ALA A 100 -9.68 -24.57 10.17
C ALA A 100 -10.26 -23.22 9.78
N ARG A 101 -10.51 -22.36 10.77
CA ARG A 101 -10.96 -20.98 10.55
C ARG A 101 -9.88 -20.20 9.79
N LYS A 102 -10.27 -19.62 8.68
CA LYS A 102 -9.36 -18.76 7.91
C LYS A 102 -9.33 -17.36 8.51
N LEU A 103 -8.13 -16.82 8.60
CA LEU A 103 -7.91 -15.47 9.11
C LEU A 103 -7.37 -14.56 8.01
N TRP A 104 -7.73 -13.29 8.07
CA TRP A 104 -7.17 -12.28 7.20
C TRP A 104 -5.72 -12.04 7.58
N THR A 105 -4.83 -12.23 6.61
CA THR A 105 -3.38 -12.14 6.78
C THR A 105 -2.82 -11.02 5.91
N LEU A 106 -1.97 -10.20 6.50
CA LEU A 106 -1.29 -9.10 5.81
C LEU A 106 0.07 -9.55 5.29
N LYS A 107 0.37 -9.18 4.04
CA LYS A 107 1.71 -9.29 3.48
C LYS A 107 2.12 -7.91 2.98
N VAL A 108 3.29 -7.44 3.39
CA VAL A 108 3.77 -6.10 3.09
C VAL A 108 4.96 -6.17 2.13
N TRP A 109 4.88 -5.42 1.03
CA TRP A 109 6.00 -5.18 0.13
C TRP A 109 6.52 -3.77 0.40
N ASP A 110 7.79 -3.67 0.78
CA ASP A 110 8.45 -2.38 0.94
C ASP A 110 9.05 -1.98 -0.41
N VAL A 111 8.69 -0.79 -0.89
CA VAL A 111 9.11 -0.29 -2.20
C VAL A 111 10.17 0.78 -1.96
N TYR A 112 11.34 0.63 -2.54
CA TYR A 112 12.46 1.53 -2.30
C TYR A 112 13.20 1.88 -3.56
N TYR A 113 13.95 2.99 -3.52
CA TYR A 113 14.76 3.47 -4.62
C TYR A 113 16.20 2.97 -4.43
N GLY A 114 16.67 2.15 -5.37
CA GLY A 114 17.97 1.52 -5.28
C GLY A 114 19.10 2.43 -5.77
N VAL A 115 20.32 2.07 -5.38
CA VAL A 115 21.54 2.78 -5.83
C VAL A 115 21.78 2.65 -7.33
N ASP A 116 21.13 1.67 -7.96
CA ASP A 116 21.17 1.47 -9.41
C ASP A 116 20.26 2.43 -10.19
N GLY A 117 19.56 3.34 -9.50
CA GLY A 117 18.63 4.27 -10.12
C GLY A 117 17.28 3.68 -10.46
N ASP A 118 16.96 2.50 -9.94
CA ASP A 118 15.70 1.82 -10.20
C ASP A 118 14.90 1.59 -8.91
N ILE A 119 13.60 1.34 -9.08
CA ILE A 119 12.71 1.04 -7.97
C ILE A 119 12.66 -0.48 -7.78
N HIS A 120 12.79 -0.89 -6.53
CA HIS A 120 12.76 -2.29 -6.12
C HIS A 120 11.69 -2.50 -5.06
N ALA A 121 11.31 -3.75 -4.84
CA ALA A 121 10.39 -4.10 -3.77
C ALA A 121 10.82 -5.40 -3.11
N GLU A 122 10.65 -5.48 -1.81
CA GLU A 122 10.92 -6.70 -1.04
C GLU A 122 9.78 -6.96 -0.06
N VAL A 123 9.50 -8.25 0.17
CA VAL A 123 8.50 -8.65 1.14
C VAL A 123 9.12 -8.57 2.52
N LEU A 124 8.44 -7.86 3.43
CA LEU A 124 8.88 -7.76 4.82
C LEU A 124 8.54 -9.04 5.59
N PRO A 125 9.38 -9.45 6.56
CA PRO A 125 9.13 -10.65 7.37
C PRO A 125 7.90 -10.52 8.27
#